data_6727f42dce024c02a56e63f6e853d81d
#
_entry.id   6727f42dce024c02a56e63f6e853d81d
#
_cell.length_a   1.000
_cell.length_b   1.000
_cell.length_c   1.000
_cell.angle_alpha   90.00
_cell.angle_beta   90.00
_cell.angle_gamma   90.00
#
_symmetry.space_group_name_H-M   'P 1'
#
loop_
_entity.id
_entity.type
_entity.pdbx_description
1 polymer ?
#
loop_
_entity_poly.entity_id
_entity_poly.type
_entity_poly.pdbx_seq_one_letter_code
_entity_poly.pdbx_strand_id
1 'polypeptide(L)'
;VGDTFDRSAEDLGNIVGLEHVNVTVPDQRLAILFYLTGMGFTRDPFLMTGVMNMWVNIGRSQIHMPVKKPQVIRGHTGLVIPNLTSLVDRLELVQGDLADTKFDFTKSNDRVDVICPWGNEFRVYAPDPQFGPVQLGVAYVEYKVPPGTADGIGRFYRDIFDAAVSMESQTVARISVGSYQEF
;
A
#
# COMPACT_ATOMS: atom_id res chain seq x y z
N VAL A 1 34.52 -19.70 -8.90
CA VAL A 1 34.79 -18.31 -8.49
C VAL A 1 33.45 -17.63 -8.58
N GLY A 2 32.79 -17.46 -7.43
CA GLY A 2 31.51 -16.77 -7.38
C GLY A 2 31.74 -15.28 -7.67
N ASP A 3 30.92 -14.72 -8.52
CA ASP A 3 30.88 -13.27 -8.73
C ASP A 3 30.70 -12.59 -7.38
N THR A 4 31.60 -11.68 -7.04
CA THR A 4 31.45 -10.85 -5.86
C THR A 4 30.26 -9.93 -6.10
N PHE A 5 29.23 -10.05 -5.30
CA PHE A 5 28.08 -9.17 -5.33
C PHE A 5 28.54 -7.73 -5.05
N ASP A 6 28.43 -6.86 -6.06
CA ASP A 6 28.73 -5.44 -5.93
C ASP A 6 27.46 -4.69 -5.51
N ARG A 7 27.32 -4.46 -4.24
CA ARG A 7 26.18 -3.75 -3.67
C ARG A 7 26.06 -2.29 -4.17
N SER A 8 27.17 -1.67 -4.54
CA SER A 8 27.16 -0.29 -5.03
C SER A 8 26.57 -0.16 -6.44
N ALA A 9 26.61 -1.23 -7.23
CA ALA A 9 26.02 -1.28 -8.56
C ALA A 9 24.48 -1.38 -8.54
N GLU A 10 23.92 -1.82 -7.41
CA GLU A 10 22.48 -1.96 -7.20
C GLU A 10 21.92 -0.92 -6.20
N ASP A 11 22.78 -0.05 -5.69
CA ASP A 11 22.41 0.94 -4.68
C ASP A 11 21.64 2.11 -5.31
N LEU A 12 20.32 2.05 -5.20
CA LEU A 12 19.41 3.13 -5.55
C LEU A 12 19.14 4.03 -4.33
N GLY A 13 20.18 4.31 -3.53
CA GLY A 13 20.06 5.15 -2.36
C GLY A 13 19.61 4.42 -1.10
N ASN A 14 20.11 3.21 -0.85
CA ASN A 14 19.79 2.38 0.34
C ASN A 14 18.33 1.95 0.49
N ILE A 15 17.40 2.42 -0.35
CA ILE A 15 16.01 1.99 -0.38
C ILE A 15 15.73 1.39 -1.75
N VAL A 16 15.44 0.09 -1.78
CA VAL A 16 15.26 -0.66 -3.05
C VAL A 16 13.79 -1.00 -3.36
N GLY A 17 12.90 -0.84 -2.39
CA GLY A 17 11.47 -1.10 -2.61
C GLY A 17 10.62 -0.93 -1.37
N LEU A 18 9.35 -0.58 -1.60
CA LEU A 18 8.28 -0.67 -0.63
C LEU A 18 7.71 -2.08 -0.70
N GLU A 19 8.20 -2.95 0.17
CA GLU A 19 7.87 -4.37 0.14
C GLU A 19 6.49 -4.63 0.73
N HIS A 20 6.19 -4.08 1.93
CA HIS A 20 4.88 -4.24 2.53
C HIS A 20 4.41 -3.05 3.35
N VAL A 21 3.10 -2.99 3.57
CA VAL A 21 2.43 -2.12 4.53
C VAL A 21 1.97 -2.97 5.70
N ASN A 22 2.31 -2.54 6.94
CA ASN A 22 1.90 -3.23 8.15
C ASN A 22 0.79 -2.43 8.86
N VAL A 23 -0.36 -3.08 9.09
CA VAL A 23 -1.47 -2.51 9.85
C VAL A 23 -2.10 -3.57 10.74
N THR A 24 -2.27 -3.26 12.03
CA THR A 24 -2.95 -4.19 12.93
C THR A 24 -4.45 -4.16 12.75
N VAL A 25 -5.09 -5.32 12.86
CA VAL A 25 -6.54 -5.50 12.73
C VAL A 25 -7.08 -6.25 13.94
N PRO A 26 -8.29 -5.93 14.45
CA PRO A 26 -8.84 -6.62 15.62
C PRO A 26 -9.52 -7.95 15.29
N ASP A 27 -9.97 -8.15 14.05
CA ASP A 27 -10.72 -9.33 13.62
C ASP A 27 -10.20 -9.84 12.28
N GLN A 28 -9.58 -11.03 12.29
CA GLN A 28 -9.05 -11.67 11.08
C GLN A 28 -10.16 -12.15 10.13
N ARG A 29 -11.35 -12.46 10.63
CA ARG A 29 -12.47 -12.88 9.78
C ARG A 29 -12.95 -11.73 8.90
N LEU A 30 -13.13 -10.54 9.47
CA LEU A 30 -13.47 -9.34 8.71
C LEU A 30 -12.32 -8.93 7.78
N ALA A 31 -11.05 -9.14 8.21
CA ALA A 31 -9.90 -8.90 7.34
C ALA A 31 -9.88 -9.85 6.13
N ILE A 32 -10.17 -11.13 6.31
CA ILE A 32 -10.30 -12.11 5.22
C ILE A 32 -11.41 -11.66 4.25
N LEU A 33 -12.58 -11.34 4.77
CA LEU A 33 -13.72 -10.90 3.95
C LEU A 33 -13.36 -9.66 3.12
N PHE A 34 -12.75 -8.65 3.74
CA PHE A 34 -12.37 -7.43 3.04
C PHE A 34 -11.19 -7.64 2.08
N TYR A 35 -10.04 -8.13 2.57
CA TYR A 35 -8.81 -8.15 1.76
C TYR A 35 -8.79 -9.30 0.72
N LEU A 36 -9.31 -10.49 1.04
CA LEU A 36 -9.30 -11.60 0.10
C LEU A 36 -10.54 -11.57 -0.80
N THR A 37 -11.73 -11.54 -0.23
CA THR A 37 -12.97 -11.60 -1.03
C THR A 37 -13.23 -10.26 -1.72
N GLY A 38 -13.25 -9.15 -0.98
CA GLY A 38 -13.56 -7.83 -1.50
C GLY A 38 -12.45 -7.28 -2.40
N MET A 39 -11.23 -7.13 -1.90
CA MET A 39 -10.11 -6.59 -2.67
C MET A 39 -9.53 -7.59 -3.68
N GLY A 40 -9.79 -8.90 -3.50
CA GLY A 40 -9.31 -9.94 -4.40
C GLY A 40 -7.83 -10.27 -4.25
N PHE A 41 -7.23 -9.96 -3.09
CA PHE A 41 -5.85 -10.32 -2.80
C PHE A 41 -5.73 -11.79 -2.45
N THR A 42 -4.52 -12.33 -2.49
CA THR A 42 -4.26 -13.72 -2.15
C THR A 42 -3.53 -13.83 -0.83
N ARG A 43 -3.93 -14.80 0.00
CA ARG A 43 -3.23 -15.10 1.24
C ARG A 43 -1.86 -15.66 0.93
N ASP A 44 -0.82 -15.17 1.63
CA ASP A 44 0.51 -15.74 1.47
C ASP A 44 0.56 -17.15 2.07
N PRO A 45 0.98 -18.19 1.30
CA PRO A 45 0.97 -19.55 1.77
C PRO A 45 2.16 -19.89 2.68
N PHE A 46 3.21 -19.06 2.69
CA PHE A 46 4.45 -19.32 3.43
C PHE A 46 4.54 -18.53 4.72
N LEU A 47 3.97 -17.31 4.74
CA LEU A 47 3.98 -16.42 5.91
C LEU A 47 2.75 -16.59 6.81
N MET A 48 2.18 -17.78 6.81
CA MET A 48 1.08 -18.14 7.71
C MET A 48 1.61 -18.54 9.09
N THR A 49 1.82 -17.56 9.95
CA THR A 49 2.28 -17.79 11.33
C THR A 49 1.14 -18.02 12.33
N GLY A 50 0.01 -18.58 11.85
CA GLY A 50 -1.18 -18.89 12.64
C GLY A 50 -2.37 -17.96 12.37
N VAL A 51 -3.45 -18.15 13.16
CA VAL A 51 -4.71 -17.43 13.00
C VAL A 51 -4.68 -15.98 13.48
N MET A 52 -3.60 -15.58 14.16
CA MET A 52 -3.44 -14.24 14.73
C MET A 52 -2.60 -13.31 13.85
N ASN A 53 -2.19 -13.78 12.69
CA ASN A 53 -1.31 -13.03 11.81
C ASN A 53 -1.61 -13.40 10.36
N MET A 54 -1.90 -12.43 9.53
CA MET A 54 -2.19 -12.67 8.11
C MET A 54 -1.30 -11.80 7.23
N TRP A 55 -0.80 -12.41 6.18
CA TRP A 55 -0.13 -11.75 5.07
C TRP A 55 -0.95 -11.95 3.81
N VAL A 56 -1.13 -10.89 3.04
CA VAL A 56 -1.79 -10.94 1.73
C VAL A 56 -0.88 -10.38 0.66
N ASN A 57 -0.85 -11.04 -0.48
CA ASN A 57 -0.04 -10.67 -1.63
C ASN A 57 -0.82 -9.75 -2.56
N ILE A 58 -0.15 -8.69 -3.01
CA ILE A 58 -0.60 -7.74 -4.03
C ILE A 58 0.53 -7.61 -5.04
N GLY A 59 0.64 -8.59 -5.96
CA GLY A 59 1.78 -8.66 -6.87
C GLY A 59 3.10 -8.85 -6.11
N ARG A 60 4.02 -7.89 -6.23
CA ARG A 60 5.30 -7.90 -5.51
C ARG A 60 5.24 -7.28 -4.11
N SER A 61 4.13 -6.65 -3.78
CA SER A 61 3.92 -6.03 -2.48
C SER A 61 3.00 -6.88 -1.62
N GLN A 62 3.02 -6.62 -0.31
CA GLN A 62 2.19 -7.33 0.65
C GLN A 62 1.51 -6.37 1.63
N ILE A 63 0.46 -6.83 2.29
CA ILE A 63 -0.06 -6.21 3.51
C ILE A 63 0.04 -7.23 4.64
N HIS A 64 0.66 -6.82 5.73
CA HIS A 64 0.83 -7.60 6.94
C HIS A 64 -0.17 -7.15 8.02
N MET A 65 -0.94 -8.08 8.57
CA MET A 65 -2.07 -7.79 9.47
C MET A 65 -2.05 -8.65 10.74
N PRO A 66 -1.22 -8.30 11.74
CA PRO A 66 -1.30 -8.96 13.05
C PRO A 66 -2.55 -8.51 13.81
N VAL A 67 -3.08 -9.42 14.65
CA VAL A 67 -4.26 -9.15 15.49
C VAL A 67 -3.89 -8.26 16.67
N LYS A 68 -4.39 -7.03 16.67
CA LYS A 68 -4.30 -6.05 17.78
C LYS A 68 -5.40 -5.00 17.60
N LYS A 69 -5.39 -3.96 18.44
CA LYS A 69 -6.23 -2.76 18.21
C LYS A 69 -6.01 -2.24 16.79
N PRO A 70 -7.07 -1.76 16.12
CA PRO A 70 -6.96 -1.34 14.73
C PRO A 70 -5.97 -0.18 14.60
N GLN A 71 -5.08 -0.28 13.62
CA GLN A 71 -4.16 0.76 13.24
C GLN A 71 -4.63 1.40 11.94
N VAL A 72 -4.74 2.73 11.95
CA VAL A 72 -5.17 3.51 10.78
C VAL A 72 -4.03 4.44 10.40
N ILE A 73 -3.55 4.31 9.17
CA ILE A 73 -2.57 5.20 8.56
C ILE A 73 -3.21 6.57 8.37
N ARG A 74 -2.55 7.62 8.82
CA ARG A 74 -2.97 8.99 8.53
C ARG A 74 -2.56 9.35 7.10
N GLY A 75 -3.42 9.07 6.16
CA GLY A 75 -3.17 9.19 4.74
C GLY A 75 -3.87 8.06 4.01
N HIS A 76 -3.31 7.60 2.90
CA HIS A 76 -3.87 6.50 2.14
C HIS A 76 -2.78 5.70 1.42
N THR A 77 -3.13 4.48 1.02
CA THR A 77 -2.26 3.62 0.21
C THR A 77 -2.76 3.61 -1.23
N GLY A 78 -1.89 3.94 -2.17
CA GLY A 78 -2.14 3.84 -3.60
C GLY A 78 -1.85 2.44 -4.11
N LEU A 79 -2.83 1.83 -4.75
CA LEU A 79 -2.75 0.48 -5.30
C LEU A 79 -2.97 0.50 -6.81
N VAL A 80 -2.29 -0.39 -7.52
CA VAL A 80 -2.59 -0.71 -8.92
C VAL A 80 -3.22 -2.10 -8.96
N ILE A 81 -4.40 -2.20 -9.60
CA ILE A 81 -5.12 -3.46 -9.81
C ILE A 81 -5.59 -3.53 -11.27
N PRO A 82 -5.34 -4.64 -11.99
CA PRO A 82 -5.55 -4.69 -13.44
C PRO A 82 -7.00 -4.47 -13.89
N ASN A 83 -7.99 -4.84 -13.06
CA ASN A 83 -9.41 -4.80 -13.44
C ASN A 83 -10.26 -4.16 -12.36
N LEU A 84 -10.54 -2.85 -12.51
CA LEU A 84 -11.36 -2.09 -11.56
C LEU A 84 -12.85 -2.52 -11.60
N THR A 85 -13.36 -3.01 -12.72
CA THR A 85 -14.74 -3.50 -12.78
C THR A 85 -14.90 -4.73 -11.90
N SER A 86 -14.04 -5.72 -12.05
CA SER A 86 -14.04 -6.91 -11.18
C SER A 86 -13.76 -6.57 -9.71
N LEU A 87 -13.02 -5.50 -9.42
CA LEU A 87 -12.85 -5.01 -8.05
C LEU A 87 -14.19 -4.51 -7.51
N VAL A 88 -14.90 -3.66 -8.25
CA VAL A 88 -16.20 -3.12 -7.83
C VAL A 88 -17.20 -4.25 -7.59
N ASP A 89 -17.32 -5.21 -8.51
CA ASP A 89 -18.21 -6.37 -8.36
C ASP A 89 -17.95 -7.15 -7.05
N ARG A 90 -16.67 -7.31 -6.67
CA ARG A 90 -16.30 -7.97 -5.41
C ARG A 90 -16.58 -7.12 -4.18
N LEU A 91 -16.37 -5.80 -4.25
CA LEU A 91 -16.68 -4.88 -3.14
C LEU A 91 -18.21 -4.85 -2.89
N GLU A 92 -19.01 -4.83 -3.93
CA GLU A 92 -20.47 -4.94 -3.84
C GLU A 92 -20.91 -6.27 -3.20
N LEU A 93 -20.25 -7.38 -3.56
CA LEU A 93 -20.54 -8.69 -2.99
C LEU A 93 -20.39 -8.74 -1.46
N VAL A 94 -19.38 -8.08 -0.91
CA VAL A 94 -19.09 -8.09 0.54
C VAL A 94 -19.74 -6.93 1.30
N GLN A 95 -20.40 -6.00 0.62
CA GLN A 95 -20.96 -4.79 1.22
C GLN A 95 -21.96 -5.08 2.33
N GLY A 96 -22.85 -6.04 2.12
CA GLY A 96 -23.84 -6.43 3.13
C GLY A 96 -23.22 -6.99 4.41
N ASP A 97 -22.19 -7.83 4.27
CA ASP A 97 -21.50 -8.46 5.40
C ASP A 97 -20.57 -7.50 6.16
N LEU A 98 -20.23 -6.37 5.55
CA LEU A 98 -19.37 -5.32 6.15
C LEU A 98 -20.16 -4.07 6.57
N ALA A 99 -21.49 -4.07 6.48
CA ALA A 99 -22.35 -2.89 6.70
C ALA A 99 -22.19 -2.26 8.11
N ASP A 100 -21.90 -3.08 9.13
CA ASP A 100 -21.71 -2.62 10.51
C ASP A 100 -20.27 -2.15 10.81
N THR A 101 -19.47 -1.91 9.77
CA THR A 101 -18.08 -1.45 9.87
C THR A 101 -17.91 -0.07 9.25
N LYS A 102 -16.65 0.40 9.13
CA LYS A 102 -16.34 1.63 8.37
C LYS A 102 -16.16 1.39 6.87
N PHE A 103 -16.38 0.16 6.40
CA PHE A 103 -16.22 -0.18 5.00
C PHE A 103 -17.10 0.71 4.11
N ASP A 104 -16.46 1.28 3.11
CA ASP A 104 -17.13 2.06 2.08
C ASP A 104 -16.29 2.07 0.80
N PHE A 105 -16.90 2.36 -0.34
CA PHE A 105 -16.16 2.58 -1.57
C PHE A 105 -16.92 3.51 -2.53
N THR A 106 -16.14 4.24 -3.33
CA THR A 106 -16.67 5.14 -4.35
C THR A 106 -15.90 4.95 -5.65
N LYS A 107 -16.62 4.71 -6.73
CA LYS A 107 -16.04 4.62 -8.09
C LYS A 107 -16.00 6.00 -8.72
N SER A 108 -14.83 6.41 -9.18
CA SER A 108 -14.61 7.59 -10.04
C SER A 108 -14.28 7.14 -11.47
N ASN A 109 -13.99 8.10 -12.36
CA ASN A 109 -13.65 7.77 -13.75
C ASN A 109 -12.29 7.09 -13.88
N ASP A 110 -11.35 7.41 -12.99
CA ASP A 110 -9.94 7.02 -13.04
C ASP A 110 -9.50 6.04 -11.94
N ARG A 111 -10.34 5.87 -10.89
CA ARG A 111 -9.99 5.03 -9.74
C ARG A 111 -11.21 4.57 -8.95
N VAL A 112 -10.95 3.69 -8.00
CA VAL A 112 -11.89 3.32 -6.91
C VAL A 112 -11.27 3.73 -5.59
N ASP A 113 -11.92 4.61 -4.84
CA ASP A 113 -11.57 4.93 -3.46
C ASP A 113 -12.24 3.92 -2.54
N VAL A 114 -11.48 3.27 -1.66
CA VAL A 114 -11.97 2.19 -0.79
C VAL A 114 -11.54 2.45 0.65
N ILE A 115 -12.46 2.29 1.59
CA ILE A 115 -12.19 2.36 3.03
C ILE A 115 -12.33 0.95 3.62
N CYS A 116 -11.30 0.48 4.31
CA CYS A 116 -11.35 -0.83 4.96
C CYS A 116 -12.27 -0.82 6.19
N PRO A 117 -12.66 -1.98 6.76
CA PRO A 117 -13.56 -2.07 7.92
C PRO A 117 -13.15 -1.22 9.14
N TRP A 118 -11.90 -0.82 9.24
CA TRP A 118 -11.37 -0.04 10.38
C TRP A 118 -11.00 1.40 10.03
N GLY A 119 -11.07 1.79 8.74
CA GLY A 119 -10.86 3.16 8.29
C GLY A 119 -9.52 3.43 7.60
N ASN A 120 -8.74 2.40 7.22
CA ASN A 120 -7.63 2.62 6.30
C ASN A 120 -8.18 2.91 4.91
N GLU A 121 -7.64 3.94 4.27
CA GLU A 121 -8.05 4.41 2.95
C GLU A 121 -7.12 3.86 1.87
N PHE A 122 -7.71 3.41 0.77
CA PHE A 122 -7.01 2.97 -0.43
C PHE A 122 -7.50 3.76 -1.63
N ARG A 123 -6.58 4.17 -2.49
CA ARG A 123 -6.88 4.66 -3.84
C ARG A 123 -6.42 3.62 -4.85
N VAL A 124 -7.36 3.04 -5.57
CA VAL A 124 -7.08 1.90 -6.45
C VAL A 124 -7.22 2.34 -7.90
N TYR A 125 -6.15 2.19 -8.66
CA TYR A 125 -6.03 2.59 -10.06
C TYR A 125 -5.89 1.37 -10.96
N ALA A 126 -6.31 1.50 -12.21
CA ALA A 126 -5.87 0.59 -13.26
C ALA A 126 -4.38 0.83 -13.58
N PRO A 127 -3.68 -0.12 -14.21
CA PRO A 127 -2.35 0.11 -14.75
C PRO A 127 -2.33 1.33 -15.65
N ASP A 128 -1.39 2.23 -15.42
CA ASP A 128 -1.24 3.50 -16.13
C ASP A 128 0.25 3.86 -16.22
N PRO A 129 0.71 4.56 -17.28
CA PRO A 129 2.11 4.97 -17.43
C PRO A 129 2.70 5.72 -16.24
N GLN A 130 1.90 6.44 -15.45
CA GLN A 130 2.37 7.11 -14.22
C GLN A 130 2.91 6.14 -13.17
N PHE A 131 2.48 4.88 -13.18
CA PHE A 131 2.96 3.82 -12.28
C PHE A 131 4.03 2.94 -12.95
N GLY A 132 4.58 3.35 -14.09
CA GLY A 132 5.55 2.57 -14.85
C GLY A 132 5.02 1.20 -15.25
N PRO A 133 5.80 0.11 -15.07
CA PRO A 133 5.40 -1.24 -15.46
C PRO A 133 4.51 -1.95 -14.43
N VAL A 134 4.11 -1.28 -13.33
CA VAL A 134 3.33 -1.89 -12.26
C VAL A 134 1.94 -2.27 -12.76
N GLN A 135 1.66 -3.57 -12.78
CA GLN A 135 0.35 -4.11 -13.16
C GLN A 135 -0.50 -4.48 -11.95
N LEU A 136 0.16 -4.86 -10.84
CA LEU A 136 -0.47 -5.21 -9.58
C LEU A 136 0.53 -4.91 -8.45
N GLY A 137 0.15 -4.10 -7.47
CA GLY A 137 1.04 -3.78 -6.35
C GLY A 137 0.68 -2.51 -5.60
N VAL A 138 1.46 -2.21 -4.59
CA VAL A 138 1.48 -0.92 -3.91
C VAL A 138 2.33 0.04 -4.71
N ALA A 139 1.73 1.13 -5.20
CA ALA A 139 2.43 2.16 -5.95
C ALA A 139 3.00 3.24 -5.04
N TYR A 140 2.25 3.62 -4.00
CA TYR A 140 2.69 4.65 -3.06
C TYR A 140 1.97 4.55 -1.71
N VAL A 141 2.53 5.20 -0.69
CA VAL A 141 1.84 5.46 0.57
C VAL A 141 1.92 6.96 0.87
N GLU A 142 0.77 7.63 0.91
CA GLU A 142 0.70 9.02 1.33
C GLU A 142 0.52 9.12 2.84
N TYR A 143 1.35 9.94 3.48
CA TYR A 143 1.22 10.28 4.90
C TYR A 143 0.84 11.75 5.06
N LYS A 144 -0.24 12.01 5.78
CA LYS A 144 -0.59 13.37 6.24
C LYS A 144 0.28 13.72 7.46
N VAL A 145 1.16 14.67 7.27
CA VAL A 145 2.12 15.12 8.28
C VAL A 145 1.76 16.54 8.79
N PRO A 146 2.27 16.97 9.94
CA PRO A 146 2.03 18.34 10.42
C PRO A 146 2.48 19.40 9.39
N PRO A 147 1.76 20.52 9.25
CA PRO A 147 2.16 21.60 8.35
C PRO A 147 3.60 22.05 8.57
N GLY A 148 4.34 22.25 7.49
CA GLY A 148 5.73 22.72 7.52
C GLY A 148 6.79 21.64 7.80
N THR A 149 6.40 20.34 7.92
CA THR A 149 7.35 19.25 8.18
C THR A 149 7.78 18.50 6.92
N ALA A 150 7.06 18.63 5.81
CA ALA A 150 7.33 17.90 4.58
C ALA A 150 8.76 18.09 4.05
N ASP A 151 9.28 19.32 4.05
CA ASP A 151 10.66 19.64 3.64
C ASP A 151 11.69 18.95 4.54
N GLY A 152 11.50 18.94 5.86
CA GLY A 152 12.37 18.23 6.81
C GLY A 152 12.38 16.72 6.61
N ILE A 153 11.21 16.14 6.32
CA ILE A 153 11.08 14.71 6.00
C ILE A 153 11.81 14.41 4.67
N GLY A 154 11.60 15.22 3.65
CA GLY A 154 12.30 15.06 2.37
C GLY A 154 13.82 15.10 2.55
N ARG A 155 14.36 16.09 3.29
CA ARG A 155 15.79 16.16 3.61
C ARG A 155 16.28 14.91 4.34
N PHE A 156 15.53 14.39 5.33
CA PHE A 156 15.91 13.18 6.05
C PHE A 156 16.09 11.99 5.10
N TYR A 157 15.15 11.75 4.21
CA TYR A 157 15.26 10.64 3.25
C TYR A 157 16.39 10.84 2.25
N ARG A 158 16.59 12.06 1.77
CA ARG A 158 17.70 12.37 0.85
C ARG A 158 19.06 12.22 1.54
N ASP A 159 19.22 12.83 2.74
CA ASP A 159 20.54 12.96 3.36
C ASP A 159 20.99 11.67 4.08
N ILE A 160 20.03 10.83 4.51
CA ILE A 160 20.32 9.56 5.23
C ILE A 160 20.26 8.34 4.30
N PHE A 161 19.32 8.33 3.35
CA PHE A 161 19.10 7.17 2.48
C PHE A 161 19.45 7.42 1.01
N ASP A 162 19.98 8.59 0.68
CA ASP A 162 20.27 9.01 -0.70
C ASP A 162 19.05 8.84 -1.64
N ALA A 163 17.84 8.95 -1.09
CA ALA A 163 16.62 8.80 -1.85
C ALA A 163 16.38 10.03 -2.74
N ALA A 164 15.91 9.80 -3.97
CA ALA A 164 15.47 10.89 -4.82
C ALA A 164 14.21 11.54 -4.20
N VAL A 165 14.27 12.86 -3.99
CA VAL A 165 13.19 13.65 -3.39
C VAL A 165 12.83 14.80 -4.30
N SER A 166 11.56 14.96 -4.60
CA SER A 166 11.00 16.12 -5.26
C SER A 166 9.98 16.83 -4.37
N MET A 167 9.92 18.14 -4.47
CA MET A 167 8.95 18.97 -3.77
C MET A 167 7.93 19.48 -4.78
N GLU A 168 6.70 19.02 -4.68
CA GLU A 168 5.60 19.51 -5.53
C GLU A 168 5.09 20.88 -5.04
N SER A 169 5.17 21.11 -3.72
CA SER A 169 4.84 22.37 -3.07
C SER A 169 5.58 22.49 -1.75
N GLN A 170 5.43 23.62 -1.06
CA GLN A 170 6.00 23.81 0.30
C GLN A 170 5.42 22.81 1.34
N THR A 171 4.32 22.15 1.02
CA THR A 171 3.61 21.26 1.93
C THR A 171 3.65 19.80 1.53
N VAL A 172 4.20 19.48 0.35
CA VAL A 172 4.26 18.10 -0.20
C VAL A 172 5.69 17.77 -0.58
N ALA A 173 6.21 16.67 -0.08
CA ALA A 173 7.45 16.06 -0.53
C ALA A 173 7.13 14.67 -1.09
N ARG A 174 7.64 14.38 -2.26
CA ARG A 174 7.53 13.07 -2.90
C ARG A 174 8.90 12.38 -2.85
N ILE A 175 8.95 11.19 -2.31
CA ILE A 175 10.17 10.45 -1.99
C ILE A 175 10.13 9.13 -2.74
N SER A 176 11.11 8.90 -3.61
CA SER A 176 11.27 7.61 -4.26
C SER A 176 11.77 6.57 -3.25
N VAL A 177 11.03 5.47 -3.10
CA VAL A 177 11.35 4.38 -2.16
C VAL A 177 11.47 3.03 -2.88
N GLY A 178 11.66 3.06 -4.18
CA GLY A 178 11.85 1.90 -5.04
C GLY A 178 11.56 2.22 -6.48
N SER A 179 11.71 1.23 -7.36
CA SER A 179 11.36 1.39 -8.77
C SER A 179 9.85 1.60 -8.91
N TYR A 180 9.47 2.84 -9.26
CA TYR A 180 8.07 3.26 -9.44
C TYR A 180 7.23 3.21 -8.16
N GLN A 181 7.86 3.34 -6.98
CA GLN A 181 7.18 3.42 -5.70
C GLN A 181 7.58 4.70 -4.95
N GLU A 182 6.63 5.31 -4.23
CA GLU A 182 6.82 6.60 -3.58
C GLU A 182 6.18 6.67 -2.18
N PHE A 183 6.74 7.56 -1.35
CA PHE A 183 6.06 8.16 -0.21
C PHE A 183 5.70 9.60 -0.51
#